data_9f5378be479b9667a0547526640a5c47
#
_entry.id   9f5378be479b9667a0547526640a5c47
#
_cell.length_a   1.000
_cell.length_b   1.000
_cell.length_c   1.000
_cell.angle_alpha   90.00
_cell.angle_beta   90.00
_cell.angle_gamma   90.00
#
_symmetry.space_group_name_H-M   'P 1'
#
loop_
_entity.id
_entity.type
_entity.pdbx_description
1 polymer ?
#
loop_
_entity_poly.entity_id
_entity_poly.type
_entity_poly.pdbx_seq_one_letter_code
_entity_poly.pdbx_strand_id
1 'polypeptide(L)'
;MNIKNIIQMFTSIKKPRKQPASYWFNQYRFYLSHYKWNYADKKTLDDLKYLSDSEYCWKKSNNKLWLIYLAMLIENDKNESDIENIAKKYLYFYKLKEVDKFISVSYWFHKHNFTNPKIEISAKIYEKILKSKQDAAFYNLIKDKKIAIVGNGPCELGKNQGEEIDSHDVVIRFNEFHTKGYEKDYGTKCDVWANYFGNTDFLKYTEQPDCKLYLWTNDSFFFNKPVFMENAYSYIDKTWDICSNMRKYAWNELGCCYDPTSGFIVIMQIYKLLGNFDNVDFYGFKFLEDENTESKHYFQTEFKNDYAGHNFDNEAEFLKDFISKHKNLPCGNK
;
A
#
# COMPACT_ATOMS: atom_id res chain seq x y z
N MET A 1 -9.47 -19.55 -14.31
CA MET A 1 -10.94 -19.57 -14.13
C MET A 1 -11.44 -18.17 -14.42
N ASN A 2 -12.38 -17.98 -15.38
CA ASN A 2 -12.74 -16.65 -15.88
C ASN A 2 -13.49 -15.86 -14.80
N ILE A 3 -13.13 -14.59 -14.59
CA ILE A 3 -13.73 -13.67 -13.62
C ILE A 3 -15.26 -13.59 -13.75
N LYS A 4 -15.80 -13.68 -14.99
CA LYS A 4 -17.25 -13.75 -15.23
C LYS A 4 -17.90 -14.95 -14.54
N ASN A 5 -17.21 -16.08 -14.45
CA ASN A 5 -17.77 -17.29 -13.82
C ASN A 5 -17.77 -17.15 -12.28
N ILE A 6 -16.79 -16.45 -11.71
CA ILE A 6 -16.75 -16.15 -10.27
C ILE A 6 -17.87 -15.18 -9.92
N ILE A 7 -18.09 -14.14 -10.71
CA ILE A 7 -19.18 -13.17 -10.51
C ILE A 7 -20.54 -13.86 -10.69
N GLN A 8 -20.67 -14.76 -11.66
CA GLN A 8 -21.92 -15.51 -11.90
C GLN A 8 -22.27 -16.48 -10.76
N MET A 9 -21.25 -17.07 -10.08
CA MET A 9 -21.47 -17.88 -8.87
C MET A 9 -22.10 -17.05 -7.73
N PHE A 10 -21.75 -15.77 -7.60
CA PHE A 10 -22.31 -14.89 -6.57
C PHE A 10 -23.67 -14.27 -6.93
N THR A 11 -24.00 -14.12 -8.22
CA THR A 11 -25.31 -13.59 -8.66
C THR A 11 -26.45 -14.57 -8.52
N SER A 12 -26.17 -15.86 -8.35
CA SER A 12 -27.19 -16.93 -8.25
C SER A 12 -27.61 -17.27 -6.82
N ILE A 13 -27.10 -16.55 -5.79
CA ILE A 13 -27.40 -16.86 -4.38
C ILE A 13 -28.79 -16.32 -4.03
N LYS A 14 -29.82 -17.06 -4.38
CA LYS A 14 -31.20 -16.78 -3.90
C LYS A 14 -31.51 -17.37 -2.51
N LYS A 15 -30.70 -18.28 -1.99
CA LYS A 15 -30.74 -18.81 -0.60
C LYS A 15 -29.38 -19.37 -0.25
N PRO A 16 -28.88 -19.20 1.00
CA PRO A 16 -27.64 -19.84 1.42
C PRO A 16 -27.82 -21.35 1.29
N ARG A 17 -27.21 -21.95 0.27
CA ARG A 17 -27.07 -23.40 0.23
C ARG A 17 -26.29 -23.83 1.47
N LYS A 18 -26.47 -25.03 1.94
CA LYS A 18 -25.80 -25.68 3.09
C LYS A 18 -24.26 -25.79 2.97
N GLN A 19 -23.61 -24.81 2.33
CA GLN A 19 -22.16 -24.75 2.21
C GLN A 19 -21.58 -24.27 3.56
N PRO A 20 -20.53 -24.89 4.05
CA PRO A 20 -19.94 -24.48 5.30
C PRO A 20 -19.42 -23.04 5.17
N ALA A 21 -19.51 -22.27 6.25
CA ALA A 21 -19.07 -20.87 6.28
C ALA A 21 -17.58 -20.70 5.91
N SER A 22 -16.76 -21.76 6.08
CA SER A 22 -15.39 -21.83 5.58
C SER A 22 -15.29 -21.71 4.06
N TYR A 23 -16.26 -22.24 3.32
CA TYR A 23 -16.33 -22.11 1.87
C TYR A 23 -16.53 -20.63 1.49
N TRP A 24 -17.52 -19.97 2.07
CA TRP A 24 -17.79 -18.56 1.83
C TRP A 24 -16.64 -17.67 2.28
N PHE A 25 -16.06 -17.96 3.43
CA PHE A 25 -14.87 -17.25 3.91
C PHE A 25 -13.70 -17.35 2.94
N ASN A 26 -13.43 -18.54 2.40
CA ASN A 26 -12.33 -18.70 1.44
C ASN A 26 -12.62 -17.98 0.12
N GLN A 27 -13.87 -17.97 -0.35
CA GLN A 27 -14.26 -17.21 -1.54
C GLN A 27 -14.11 -15.70 -1.28
N TYR A 28 -14.62 -15.18 -0.17
CA TYR A 28 -14.48 -13.77 0.17
C TYR A 28 -13.02 -13.39 0.46
N ARG A 29 -12.27 -14.24 1.15
CA ARG A 29 -10.84 -14.02 1.38
C ARG A 29 -10.06 -13.96 0.08
N PHE A 30 -10.31 -14.84 -0.87
CA PHE A 30 -9.70 -14.83 -2.18
C PHE A 30 -10.06 -13.57 -2.96
N TYR A 31 -11.34 -13.24 -3.03
CA TYR A 31 -11.86 -12.06 -3.70
C TYR A 31 -11.29 -10.77 -3.07
N LEU A 32 -11.31 -10.68 -1.76
CA LEU A 32 -10.84 -9.51 -1.02
C LEU A 32 -9.31 -9.37 -1.07
N SER A 33 -8.55 -10.47 -1.00
CA SER A 33 -7.09 -10.42 -1.05
C SER A 33 -6.54 -10.07 -2.43
N HIS A 34 -7.28 -10.37 -3.51
CA HIS A 34 -6.81 -10.18 -4.87
C HIS A 34 -7.42 -8.97 -5.57
N TYR A 35 -8.62 -8.53 -5.17
CA TYR A 35 -9.37 -7.64 -6.03
C TYR A 35 -9.92 -6.35 -5.44
N LYS A 36 -10.16 -6.13 -4.17
CA LYS A 36 -10.85 -4.88 -3.78
C LYS A 36 -11.32 -4.78 -2.32
N TRP A 37 -10.62 -5.26 -1.37
CA TRP A 37 -11.19 -5.20 -0.04
C TRP A 37 -11.29 -3.78 0.57
N ASN A 38 -10.43 -2.83 0.17
CA ASN A 38 -10.62 -1.41 0.49
C ASN A 38 -11.82 -0.78 -0.25
N TYR A 39 -12.40 -1.51 -1.19
CA TYR A 39 -13.47 -1.06 -2.07
C TYR A 39 -14.52 -2.13 -2.18
N ALA A 40 -15.12 -2.41 -1.06
CA ALA A 40 -16.32 -3.20 -1.07
C ALA A 40 -17.31 -2.55 -2.02
N ASP A 41 -17.48 -3.17 -3.20
CA ASP A 41 -18.59 -2.78 -4.03
C ASP A 41 -19.89 -3.01 -3.25
N LYS A 42 -20.92 -2.27 -3.64
CA LYS A 42 -22.22 -2.33 -2.98
C LYS A 42 -22.71 -3.78 -2.83
N LYS A 43 -22.47 -4.60 -3.84
CA LYS A 43 -22.89 -6.00 -3.85
C LYS A 43 -22.21 -6.82 -2.77
N THR A 44 -20.90 -6.70 -2.62
CA THR A 44 -20.13 -7.41 -1.57
C THR A 44 -20.61 -7.01 -0.16
N LEU A 45 -20.88 -5.72 0.05
CA LEU A 45 -21.42 -5.23 1.33
C LEU A 45 -22.83 -5.76 1.59
N ASP A 46 -23.70 -5.77 0.58
CA ASP A 46 -25.07 -6.30 0.68
C ASP A 46 -25.07 -7.81 0.99
N ASP A 47 -24.17 -8.57 0.33
CA ASP A 47 -24.02 -10.00 0.58
C ASP A 47 -23.52 -10.28 2.01
N LEU A 48 -22.53 -9.50 2.49
CA LEU A 48 -22.01 -9.64 3.85
C LEU A 48 -23.05 -9.22 4.90
N LYS A 49 -23.83 -8.18 4.61
CA LYS A 49 -24.96 -7.76 5.46
C LYS A 49 -25.97 -8.88 5.58
N TYR A 50 -26.40 -9.47 4.46
CA TYR A 50 -27.31 -10.60 4.44
C TYR A 50 -26.79 -11.80 5.24
N LEU A 51 -25.51 -12.17 5.07
CA LEU A 51 -24.89 -13.24 5.84
C LEU A 51 -24.83 -12.91 7.34
N SER A 52 -24.63 -11.64 7.69
CA SER A 52 -24.57 -11.20 9.09
C SER A 52 -25.91 -11.28 9.83
N ASP A 53 -27.03 -11.36 9.14
CA ASP A 53 -28.34 -11.54 9.74
C ASP A 53 -28.64 -12.99 10.16
N SER A 54 -27.78 -13.94 9.74
CA SER A 54 -27.91 -15.34 10.06
C SER A 54 -27.02 -15.74 11.26
N GLU A 55 -27.62 -16.09 12.39
CA GLU A 55 -26.91 -16.63 13.56
C GLU A 55 -26.07 -17.88 13.20
N TYR A 56 -26.57 -18.69 12.28
CA TYR A 56 -25.84 -19.85 11.78
C TYR A 56 -24.50 -19.44 11.13
N CYS A 57 -24.48 -18.35 10.36
CA CYS A 57 -23.25 -17.86 9.76
C CYS A 57 -22.25 -17.41 10.82
N TRP A 58 -22.67 -16.75 11.88
CA TRP A 58 -21.81 -16.37 13.01
C TRP A 58 -21.21 -17.57 13.74
N LYS A 59 -22.00 -18.60 13.99
CA LYS A 59 -21.54 -19.83 14.69
C LYS A 59 -20.59 -20.69 13.85
N LYS A 60 -20.72 -20.65 12.53
CA LYS A 60 -19.98 -21.51 11.61
C LYS A 60 -18.86 -20.81 10.85
N SER A 61 -18.87 -19.48 10.82
CA SER A 61 -17.81 -18.72 10.16
C SER A 61 -16.57 -18.55 11.04
N ASN A 62 -15.47 -18.20 10.40
CA ASN A 62 -14.27 -17.75 11.08
C ASN A 62 -14.46 -16.27 11.49
N ASN A 63 -14.00 -15.92 12.70
CA ASN A 63 -14.01 -14.54 13.18
C ASN A 63 -13.38 -13.52 12.21
N LYS A 64 -12.38 -13.92 11.41
CA LYS A 64 -11.73 -13.05 10.43
C LYS A 64 -12.68 -12.50 9.37
N LEU A 65 -13.71 -13.26 8.97
CA LEU A 65 -14.71 -12.75 8.01
C LEU A 65 -15.39 -11.49 8.55
N TRP A 66 -15.79 -11.53 9.81
CA TRP A 66 -16.51 -10.41 10.42
C TRP A 66 -15.61 -9.23 10.74
N LEU A 67 -14.34 -9.48 11.07
CA LEU A 67 -13.34 -8.42 11.22
C LEU A 67 -13.05 -7.72 9.87
N ILE A 68 -12.95 -8.48 8.79
CA ILE A 68 -12.84 -7.93 7.44
C ILE A 68 -14.09 -7.09 7.12
N TYR A 69 -15.28 -7.60 7.39
CA TYR A 69 -16.53 -6.86 7.15
C TYR A 69 -16.59 -5.57 7.97
N LEU A 70 -16.24 -5.60 9.25
CA LEU A 70 -16.13 -4.43 10.09
C LEU A 70 -15.12 -3.42 9.52
N ALA A 71 -13.93 -3.86 9.14
CA ALA A 71 -12.92 -2.99 8.53
C ALA A 71 -13.46 -2.32 7.25
N MET A 72 -14.16 -3.07 6.40
CA MET A 72 -14.79 -2.54 5.18
C MET A 72 -15.83 -1.47 5.49
N LEU A 73 -16.67 -1.69 6.51
CA LEU A 73 -17.67 -0.70 6.92
C LEU A 73 -17.01 0.57 7.44
N ILE A 74 -16.01 0.44 8.32
CA ILE A 74 -15.31 1.57 8.94
C ILE A 74 -14.51 2.37 7.89
N GLU A 75 -13.75 1.69 7.04
CA GLU A 75 -12.86 2.34 6.07
C GLU A 75 -13.58 2.93 4.86
N ASN A 76 -14.85 2.60 4.66
CA ASN A 76 -15.70 3.18 3.62
C ASN A 76 -16.76 4.14 4.17
N ASP A 77 -16.58 4.65 5.40
CA ASP A 77 -17.47 5.62 6.05
C ASP A 77 -18.95 5.23 5.99
N LYS A 78 -19.24 3.95 6.29
CA LYS A 78 -20.61 3.44 6.30
C LYS A 78 -21.35 3.90 7.56
N ASN A 79 -22.67 3.75 7.52
CA ASN A 79 -23.53 4.19 8.61
C ASN A 79 -23.09 3.58 9.96
N GLU A 80 -22.90 4.41 10.96
CA GLU A 80 -22.46 4.02 12.29
C GLU A 80 -23.36 2.94 12.91
N SER A 81 -24.67 2.97 12.66
CA SER A 81 -25.60 1.95 13.15
C SER A 81 -25.35 0.56 12.57
N ASP A 82 -24.89 0.46 11.32
CA ASP A 82 -24.51 -0.81 10.71
C ASP A 82 -23.22 -1.34 11.36
N ILE A 83 -22.22 -0.47 11.59
CA ILE A 83 -20.98 -0.80 12.26
C ILE A 83 -21.25 -1.31 13.68
N GLU A 84 -22.04 -0.57 14.48
CA GLU A 84 -22.42 -0.95 15.82
C GLU A 84 -23.12 -2.31 15.89
N ASN A 85 -24.06 -2.57 14.99
CA ASN A 85 -24.79 -3.82 14.94
C ASN A 85 -23.84 -5.00 14.72
N ILE A 86 -22.93 -4.88 13.76
CA ILE A 86 -21.94 -5.94 13.48
C ILE A 86 -20.95 -6.07 14.64
N ALA A 87 -20.48 -4.98 15.22
CA ALA A 87 -19.56 -4.99 16.36
C ALA A 87 -20.21 -5.64 17.60
N LYS A 88 -21.47 -5.34 17.91
CA LYS A 88 -22.22 -5.99 19.01
C LYS A 88 -22.35 -7.51 18.78
N LYS A 89 -22.70 -7.93 17.56
CA LYS A 89 -22.72 -9.36 17.18
C LYS A 89 -21.33 -9.98 17.32
N TYR A 90 -20.28 -9.28 16.88
CA TYR A 90 -18.91 -9.77 17.00
C TYR A 90 -18.51 -9.99 18.47
N LEU A 91 -18.78 -9.02 19.33
CA LEU A 91 -18.53 -9.16 20.79
C LEU A 91 -19.29 -10.32 21.41
N TYR A 92 -20.52 -10.53 21.01
CA TYR A 92 -21.33 -11.64 21.50
C TYR A 92 -20.72 -13.01 21.17
N PHE A 93 -20.31 -13.22 19.90
CA PHE A 93 -19.82 -14.52 19.42
C PHE A 93 -18.34 -14.77 19.68
N TYR A 94 -17.50 -13.74 19.60
CA TYR A 94 -16.04 -13.88 19.58
C TYR A 94 -15.32 -13.03 20.64
N LYS A 95 -16.03 -12.20 21.36
CA LYS A 95 -15.43 -11.21 22.27
C LYS A 95 -14.43 -10.31 21.51
N LEU A 96 -13.24 -10.08 22.06
CA LEU A 96 -12.19 -9.29 21.42
C LEU A 96 -11.14 -10.13 20.65
N LYS A 97 -11.50 -11.35 20.25
CA LYS A 97 -10.58 -12.26 19.58
C LYS A 97 -10.07 -11.65 18.27
N GLU A 98 -8.75 -11.52 18.14
CA GLU A 98 -8.05 -11.02 16.93
C GLU A 98 -8.45 -9.62 16.45
N VAL A 99 -9.16 -8.83 17.26
CA VAL A 99 -9.49 -7.42 16.97
C VAL A 99 -8.20 -6.62 16.75
N ASP A 100 -7.18 -6.89 17.56
CA ASP A 100 -5.86 -6.27 17.50
C ASP A 100 -5.13 -6.44 16.16
N LYS A 101 -5.57 -7.39 15.34
CA LYS A 101 -4.99 -7.61 14.00
C LYS A 101 -5.60 -6.72 12.91
N PHE A 102 -6.60 -5.90 13.23
CA PHE A 102 -7.29 -5.02 12.29
C PHE A 102 -7.30 -3.60 12.83
N ILE A 103 -6.43 -2.76 12.32
CA ILE A 103 -6.16 -1.43 12.89
C ILE A 103 -7.39 -0.51 12.90
N SER A 104 -8.20 -0.50 11.83
CA SER A 104 -9.42 0.30 11.77
C SER A 104 -10.49 -0.22 12.74
N VAL A 105 -10.62 -1.54 12.86
CA VAL A 105 -11.53 -2.18 13.81
C VAL A 105 -11.06 -1.94 15.24
N SER A 106 -9.77 -2.06 15.52
CA SER A 106 -9.16 -1.74 16.81
C SER A 106 -9.45 -0.31 17.24
N TYR A 107 -9.30 0.64 16.29
CA TYR A 107 -9.59 2.04 16.54
C TYR A 107 -11.06 2.26 16.92
N TRP A 108 -11.99 1.64 16.21
CA TRP A 108 -13.40 1.73 16.50
C TRP A 108 -13.71 1.15 17.89
N PHE A 109 -13.23 -0.07 18.20
CA PHE A 109 -13.44 -0.69 19.52
C PHE A 109 -12.82 0.13 20.65
N HIS A 110 -11.61 0.65 20.46
CA HIS A 110 -10.94 1.52 21.43
C HIS A 110 -11.76 2.78 21.74
N LYS A 111 -12.29 3.45 20.71
CA LYS A 111 -13.16 4.64 20.87
C LYS A 111 -14.45 4.34 21.64
N HIS A 112 -14.90 3.09 21.62
CA HIS A 112 -16.11 2.64 22.36
C HIS A 112 -15.77 1.95 23.69
N ASN A 113 -14.58 2.16 24.24
CA ASN A 113 -14.09 1.61 25.51
C ASN A 113 -13.94 0.08 25.57
N PHE A 114 -13.86 -0.60 24.44
CA PHE A 114 -13.50 -2.00 24.34
C PHE A 114 -12.02 -2.11 23.96
N THR A 115 -11.15 -2.18 24.97
CA THR A 115 -9.72 -2.08 24.74
C THR A 115 -8.88 -3.06 25.57
N ASN A 116 -7.67 -3.27 25.12
CA ASN A 116 -6.56 -3.89 25.82
C ASN A 116 -5.25 -3.36 25.21
N PRO A 117 -4.07 -3.63 25.79
CA PRO A 117 -2.81 -3.04 25.30
C PRO A 117 -2.51 -3.28 23.79
N LYS A 118 -2.91 -4.44 23.24
CA LYS A 118 -2.70 -4.73 21.80
C LYS A 118 -3.66 -3.93 20.92
N ILE A 119 -4.92 -3.83 21.34
CA ILE A 119 -5.92 -3.01 20.62
C ILE A 119 -5.51 -1.53 20.63
N GLU A 120 -4.97 -1.03 21.75
CA GLU A 120 -4.47 0.35 21.86
C GLU A 120 -3.34 0.65 20.88
N ILE A 121 -2.37 -0.27 20.76
CA ILE A 121 -1.27 -0.14 19.78
C ILE A 121 -1.83 -0.06 18.37
N SER A 122 -2.72 -0.97 17.99
CA SER A 122 -3.32 -1.02 16.67
C SER A 122 -4.19 0.22 16.39
N ALA A 123 -4.93 0.69 17.39
CA ALA A 123 -5.74 1.90 17.29
C ALA A 123 -4.88 3.15 17.03
N LYS A 124 -3.75 3.29 17.73
CA LYS A 124 -2.79 4.38 17.52
C LYS A 124 -2.24 4.42 16.11
N ILE A 125 -1.97 3.27 15.51
CA ILE A 125 -1.52 3.19 14.11
C ILE A 125 -2.59 3.75 13.17
N TYR A 126 -3.84 3.35 13.34
CA TYR A 126 -4.92 3.85 12.49
C TYR A 126 -5.19 5.35 12.71
N GLU A 127 -5.15 5.82 13.95
CA GLU A 127 -5.25 7.24 14.28
C GLU A 127 -4.17 8.06 13.59
N LYS A 128 -2.94 7.53 13.57
CA LYS A 128 -1.81 8.16 12.84
C LYS A 128 -2.09 8.23 11.34
N ILE A 129 -2.66 7.18 10.73
CA ILE A 129 -3.07 7.17 9.31
C ILE A 129 -4.14 8.24 9.04
N LEU A 130 -5.14 8.34 9.91
CA LEU A 130 -6.18 9.36 9.76
C LEU A 130 -5.60 10.78 9.85
N LYS A 131 -4.69 10.99 10.78
CA LYS A 131 -4.00 12.28 10.94
C LYS A 131 -3.13 12.60 9.73
N SER A 132 -2.34 11.64 9.22
CA SER A 132 -1.47 11.87 8.06
C SER A 132 -2.28 12.28 6.81
N LYS A 133 -3.47 11.70 6.64
CA LYS A 133 -4.39 12.10 5.55
C LYS A 133 -4.89 13.55 5.69
N GLN A 134 -5.10 14.01 6.92
CA GLN A 134 -5.51 15.41 7.19
C GLN A 134 -4.36 16.38 7.00
N ASP A 135 -3.17 16.01 7.49
CA ASP A 135 -1.98 16.87 7.45
C ASP A 135 -1.41 17.03 6.03
N ALA A 136 -1.75 16.13 5.11
CA ALA A 136 -1.25 16.09 3.73
C ALA A 136 0.28 16.28 3.65
N ALA A 137 1.02 15.62 4.57
CA ALA A 137 2.43 15.88 4.81
C ALA A 137 3.29 15.66 3.58
N PHE A 138 2.98 14.65 2.77
CA PHE A 138 3.72 14.39 1.54
C PHE A 138 3.48 15.48 0.50
N TYR A 139 2.23 15.89 0.27
CA TYR A 139 1.91 16.98 -0.66
C TYR A 139 2.63 18.27 -0.28
N ASN A 140 2.56 18.66 1.00
CA ASN A 140 3.19 19.88 1.48
C ASN A 140 4.72 19.88 1.35
N LEU A 141 5.33 18.68 1.41
CA LEU A 141 6.77 18.52 1.24
C LEU A 141 7.21 18.66 -0.22
N ILE A 142 6.41 18.17 -1.17
CA ILE A 142 6.79 18.08 -2.61
C ILE A 142 6.25 19.23 -3.45
N LYS A 143 5.23 19.95 -2.99
CA LYS A 143 4.61 21.05 -3.73
C LYS A 143 5.65 22.15 -4.06
N ASP A 144 5.68 22.59 -5.30
CA ASP A 144 6.54 23.65 -5.82
C ASP A 144 8.06 23.37 -5.60
N LYS A 145 8.45 22.09 -5.55
CA LYS A 145 9.83 21.64 -5.33
C LYS A 145 10.39 20.91 -6.56
N LYS A 146 11.72 20.97 -6.70
CA LYS A 146 12.46 20.05 -7.59
C LYS A 146 12.63 18.71 -6.86
N ILE A 147 12.19 17.63 -7.49
CA ILE A 147 12.10 16.31 -6.87
C ILE A 147 12.98 15.34 -7.65
N ALA A 148 13.89 14.66 -6.94
CA ALA A 148 14.56 13.47 -7.46
C ALA A 148 13.88 12.21 -6.92
N ILE A 149 13.46 11.32 -7.81
CA ILE A 149 12.96 9.99 -7.45
C ILE A 149 14.04 8.99 -7.82
N VAL A 150 14.66 8.39 -6.79
CA VAL A 150 15.84 7.52 -6.95
C VAL A 150 15.46 6.08 -6.68
N GLY A 151 15.27 5.31 -7.74
CA GLY A 151 15.07 3.86 -7.72
C GLY A 151 16.37 3.11 -7.42
N ASN A 152 16.28 1.78 -7.34
CA ASN A 152 17.40 0.90 -7.03
C ASN A 152 17.99 0.19 -8.25
N GLY A 153 17.57 0.53 -9.47
CA GLY A 153 18.15 -0.01 -10.71
C GLY A 153 19.59 0.44 -10.93
N PRO A 154 20.41 -0.32 -11.67
CA PRO A 154 21.84 -0.06 -11.82
C PRO A 154 22.19 0.99 -12.88
N CYS A 155 21.22 1.59 -13.54
CA CYS A 155 21.43 2.46 -14.70
C CYS A 155 22.23 3.75 -14.44
N GLU A 156 22.43 4.13 -13.17
CA GLU A 156 23.23 5.32 -12.82
C GLU A 156 24.70 5.01 -12.49
N LEU A 157 25.07 3.73 -12.39
CA LEU A 157 26.45 3.35 -12.08
C LEU A 157 27.45 3.92 -13.11
N GLY A 158 28.45 4.64 -12.61
CA GLY A 158 29.48 5.25 -13.44
C GLY A 158 29.10 6.58 -14.10
N LYS A 159 27.88 7.09 -13.89
CA LYS A 159 27.43 8.35 -14.50
C LYS A 159 27.78 9.60 -13.69
N ASN A 160 28.20 9.45 -12.45
CA ASN A 160 28.57 10.53 -11.52
C ASN A 160 27.46 11.57 -11.29
N GLN A 161 26.21 11.11 -11.18
CA GLN A 161 25.04 12.00 -11.01
C GLN A 161 24.70 12.29 -9.53
N GLY A 162 25.50 11.81 -8.59
CA GLY A 162 25.21 11.93 -7.15
C GLY A 162 25.04 13.37 -6.68
N GLU A 163 25.88 14.31 -7.12
CA GLU A 163 25.75 15.73 -6.79
C GLU A 163 24.48 16.35 -7.37
N GLU A 164 24.14 15.99 -8.59
CA GLU A 164 22.88 16.45 -9.22
C GLU A 164 21.67 15.95 -8.46
N ILE A 165 21.63 14.66 -8.11
CA ILE A 165 20.57 14.07 -7.28
C ILE A 165 20.44 14.83 -5.96
N ASP A 166 21.55 15.05 -5.24
CA ASP A 166 21.56 15.70 -3.93
C ASP A 166 21.23 17.21 -3.99
N SER A 167 21.32 17.84 -5.19
CA SER A 167 20.96 19.24 -5.42
C SER A 167 19.44 19.49 -5.45
N HIS A 168 18.62 18.46 -5.62
CA HIS A 168 17.16 18.59 -5.62
C HIS A 168 16.64 19.02 -4.24
N ASP A 169 15.53 19.76 -4.24
CA ASP A 169 14.88 20.17 -2.96
C ASP A 169 14.44 18.98 -2.14
N VAL A 170 13.91 17.94 -2.82
CA VAL A 170 13.40 16.70 -2.21
C VAL A 170 13.97 15.49 -2.94
N VAL A 171 14.57 14.57 -2.21
CA VAL A 171 15.05 13.28 -2.71
C VAL A 171 14.25 12.15 -2.08
N ILE A 172 13.66 11.29 -2.92
CA ILE A 172 12.83 10.15 -2.54
C ILE A 172 13.59 8.86 -2.84
N ARG A 173 13.75 7.99 -1.84
CA ARG A 173 14.38 6.67 -1.99
C ARG A 173 13.45 5.55 -1.52
N PHE A 174 13.73 4.33 -1.96
CA PHE A 174 12.82 3.19 -1.79
C PHE A 174 13.42 2.05 -1.01
N ASN A 175 12.63 1.47 -0.10
CA ASN A 175 12.93 0.22 0.60
C ASN A 175 14.37 0.17 1.12
N GLU A 176 15.09 -0.92 0.86
CA GLU A 176 16.52 -1.02 1.06
C GLU A 176 17.24 -0.23 -0.03
N PHE A 177 18.14 0.67 0.37
CA PHE A 177 19.06 1.38 -0.51
C PHE A 177 20.40 1.59 0.19
N HIS A 178 21.46 1.76 -0.57
CA HIS A 178 22.79 1.96 -0.07
C HIS A 178 23.39 3.25 -0.66
N THR A 179 23.93 4.11 0.18
CA THR A 179 24.64 5.32 -0.28
C THR A 179 26.15 5.14 -0.19
N LYS A 180 26.63 4.45 0.85
CA LYS A 180 28.05 4.23 1.07
C LYS A 180 28.69 3.43 -0.05
N GLY A 181 29.66 4.04 -0.73
CA GLY A 181 30.35 3.48 -1.89
C GLY A 181 29.67 3.76 -3.23
N TYR A 182 28.51 4.43 -3.21
CA TYR A 182 27.74 4.82 -4.39
C TYR A 182 27.44 6.32 -4.45
N GLU A 183 28.06 7.11 -3.58
CA GLU A 183 27.77 8.53 -3.40
C GLU A 183 27.91 9.33 -4.69
N LYS A 184 28.94 8.97 -5.51
CA LYS A 184 29.18 9.64 -6.79
C LYS A 184 28.07 9.45 -7.81
N ASP A 185 27.45 8.27 -7.82
CA ASP A 185 26.46 7.88 -8.82
C ASP A 185 25.02 8.12 -8.34
N TYR A 186 24.74 7.86 -7.06
CA TYR A 186 23.39 7.91 -6.50
C TYR A 186 23.18 8.99 -5.43
N GLY A 187 24.22 9.76 -5.05
CA GLY A 187 24.12 10.73 -3.96
C GLY A 187 23.89 10.10 -2.59
N THR A 188 23.65 10.96 -1.60
CA THR A 188 23.49 10.56 -0.20
C THR A 188 22.19 11.02 0.43
N LYS A 189 21.59 12.08 -0.10
CA LYS A 189 20.39 12.71 0.45
C LYS A 189 19.17 11.79 0.38
N CYS A 190 18.38 11.79 1.46
CA CYS A 190 17.08 11.12 1.52
C CYS A 190 16.13 11.96 2.36
N ASP A 191 15.23 12.71 1.71
CA ASP A 191 14.21 13.49 2.41
C ASP A 191 12.94 12.66 2.66
N VAL A 192 12.61 11.74 1.74
CA VAL A 192 11.47 10.84 1.83
C VAL A 192 11.93 9.40 1.67
N TRP A 193 11.66 8.59 2.68
CA TRP A 193 11.88 7.16 2.59
C TRP A 193 10.57 6.44 2.29
N ALA A 194 10.37 6.09 1.03
CA ALA A 194 9.22 5.34 0.58
C ALA A 194 9.43 3.84 0.80
N ASN A 195 8.55 3.21 1.60
CA ASN A 195 8.82 1.88 2.09
C ASN A 195 7.59 0.97 2.09
N TYR A 196 7.80 -0.28 1.70
CA TYR A 196 6.77 -1.31 1.76
C TYR A 196 6.59 -1.88 3.18
N PHE A 197 7.57 -1.80 4.05
CA PHE A 197 7.57 -2.26 5.46
C PHE A 197 7.05 -3.69 5.72
N GLY A 198 6.86 -4.50 4.71
CA GLY A 198 6.37 -5.88 4.82
C GLY A 198 7.45 -6.92 5.05
N ASN A 199 8.69 -6.56 4.80
CA ASN A 199 9.85 -7.41 5.04
C ASN A 199 10.71 -6.79 6.14
N THR A 200 10.89 -7.51 7.25
CA THR A 200 11.72 -7.06 8.37
C THR A 200 13.20 -7.20 8.10
N ASP A 201 13.61 -8.02 7.14
CA ASP A 201 15.01 -8.35 6.98
C ASP A 201 15.83 -7.14 6.53
N PHE A 202 15.31 -6.33 5.61
CA PHE A 202 16.03 -5.14 5.20
C PHE A 202 16.09 -4.05 6.29
N LEU A 203 15.10 -3.96 7.19
CA LEU A 203 15.14 -3.05 8.33
C LEU A 203 16.27 -3.38 9.31
N LYS A 204 16.80 -4.61 9.27
CA LYS A 204 17.95 -5.02 10.09
C LYS A 204 19.30 -4.65 9.46
N TYR A 205 19.34 -4.52 8.14
CA TYR A 205 20.58 -4.34 7.38
C TYR A 205 20.76 -2.93 6.83
N THR A 206 19.69 -2.15 6.73
CA THR A 206 19.74 -0.79 6.22
C THR A 206 19.92 0.19 7.35
N GLU A 207 20.90 1.08 7.25
CA GLU A 207 20.96 2.28 8.09
C GLU A 207 19.66 3.06 7.81
N GLN A 208 18.84 3.22 8.85
CA GLN A 208 17.59 3.95 8.71
C GLN A 208 17.91 5.40 8.41
N PRO A 209 17.45 5.96 7.30
CA PRO A 209 17.77 7.33 6.97
C PRO A 209 17.11 8.29 7.95
N ASP A 210 17.82 9.33 8.32
CA ASP A 210 17.21 10.48 9.01
C ASP A 210 16.49 11.32 7.95
N CYS A 211 15.25 10.96 7.66
CA CYS A 211 14.45 11.58 6.63
C CYS A 211 13.34 12.46 7.23
N LYS A 212 12.89 13.43 6.44
CA LYS A 212 11.80 14.34 6.81
C LYS A 212 10.45 13.65 6.85
N LEU A 213 10.27 12.62 6.00
CA LEU A 213 9.01 11.90 5.87
C LEU A 213 9.23 10.42 5.54
N TYR A 214 8.49 9.58 6.22
CA TYR A 214 8.35 8.14 5.95
C TYR A 214 7.08 7.92 5.14
N LEU A 215 7.21 7.48 3.88
CA LEU A 215 6.07 7.28 2.99
C LEU A 215 5.74 5.80 2.86
N TRP A 216 4.58 5.42 3.37
CA TRP A 216 4.10 4.05 3.27
C TRP A 216 3.48 3.78 1.91
N THR A 217 4.02 2.80 1.19
CA THR A 217 3.51 2.41 -0.14
C THR A 217 2.40 1.37 -0.07
N ASN A 218 1.98 1.00 1.14
CA ASN A 218 0.90 0.05 1.38
C ASN A 218 -0.41 0.76 1.70
N ASP A 219 -1.51 0.11 1.34
CA ASP A 219 -2.82 0.47 1.87
C ASP A 219 -2.97 0.04 3.34
N SER A 220 -3.90 0.68 4.07
CA SER A 220 -4.19 0.41 5.48
C SER A 220 -4.41 -1.08 5.80
N PHE A 221 -4.89 -1.84 4.86
CA PHE A 221 -5.09 -3.29 4.99
C PHE A 221 -3.85 -4.10 5.31
N PHE A 222 -2.73 -3.76 4.72
CA PHE A 222 -1.52 -4.54 4.95
C PHE A 222 -1.08 -4.50 6.42
N PHE A 223 -1.49 -3.48 7.16
CA PHE A 223 -1.27 -3.40 8.59
C PHE A 223 -1.99 -4.47 9.42
N ASN A 224 -2.87 -5.28 8.81
CA ASN A 224 -3.44 -6.46 9.45
C ASN A 224 -2.46 -7.62 9.60
N LYS A 225 -1.26 -7.52 9.05
CA LYS A 225 -0.19 -8.48 9.27
C LYS A 225 0.67 -8.00 10.43
N PRO A 226 0.98 -8.84 11.44
CA PRO A 226 1.74 -8.43 12.63
C PRO A 226 3.05 -7.70 12.31
N VAL A 227 3.79 -8.18 11.31
CA VAL A 227 5.06 -7.57 10.91
C VAL A 227 4.91 -6.12 10.44
N PHE A 228 3.83 -5.80 9.72
CA PHE A 228 3.57 -4.43 9.30
C PHE A 228 3.20 -3.55 10.48
N MET A 229 2.43 -4.08 11.42
CA MET A 229 2.04 -3.36 12.63
C MET A 229 3.24 -3.04 13.52
N GLU A 230 4.12 -4.00 13.73
CA GLU A 230 5.35 -3.81 14.52
C GLU A 230 6.25 -2.75 13.89
N ASN A 231 6.44 -2.83 12.57
CA ASN A 231 7.21 -1.85 11.84
C ASN A 231 6.56 -0.46 11.88
N ALA A 232 5.25 -0.36 11.64
CA ALA A 232 4.53 0.91 11.73
C ALA A 232 4.64 1.52 13.13
N TYR A 233 4.51 0.71 14.16
CA TYR A 233 4.58 1.17 15.54
C TYR A 233 5.97 1.68 15.92
N SER A 234 7.04 1.07 15.41
CA SER A 234 8.42 1.55 15.66
C SER A 234 8.70 2.94 15.06
N TYR A 235 7.89 3.39 14.12
CA TYR A 235 7.98 4.74 13.53
C TYR A 235 6.83 5.67 13.94
N ILE A 236 6.06 5.32 14.99
CA ILE A 236 4.83 6.04 15.35
C ILE A 236 5.06 7.53 15.64
N ASP A 237 6.22 7.88 16.17
CA ASP A 237 6.60 9.26 16.53
C ASP A 237 7.22 10.04 15.37
N LYS A 238 7.47 9.39 14.23
CA LYS A 238 8.03 10.05 13.03
C LYS A 238 6.92 10.71 12.22
N THR A 239 7.30 11.63 11.34
CA THR A 239 6.36 12.17 10.34
C THR A 239 6.19 11.16 9.22
N TRP A 240 4.97 10.77 8.91
CA TRP A 240 4.66 9.83 7.84
C TRP A 240 3.36 10.14 7.13
N ASP A 241 3.27 9.60 5.92
CA ASP A 241 2.09 9.62 5.08
C ASP A 241 1.91 8.26 4.41
N ILE A 242 0.80 8.05 3.74
CA ILE A 242 0.44 6.78 3.12
C ILE A 242 -0.06 7.00 1.69
N CYS A 243 0.40 6.19 0.75
CA CYS A 243 -0.09 6.18 -0.63
C CYS A 243 -1.46 5.51 -0.73
N SER A 244 -2.48 6.15 -0.15
CA SER A 244 -3.83 5.59 -0.11
C SER A 244 -4.41 5.38 -1.51
N ASN A 245 -4.94 4.17 -1.75
CA ASN A 245 -5.65 3.80 -2.97
C ASN A 245 -4.80 3.71 -4.24
N MET A 246 -3.49 3.93 -4.16
CA MET A 246 -2.64 3.93 -5.34
C MET A 246 -2.45 2.54 -5.93
N ARG A 247 -2.50 1.48 -5.12
CA ARG A 247 -2.44 0.10 -5.60
C ARG A 247 -3.63 -0.26 -6.48
N LYS A 248 -4.84 0.16 -6.09
CA LYS A 248 -6.03 -0.01 -6.94
C LYS A 248 -5.94 0.78 -8.22
N TYR A 249 -5.48 2.02 -8.12
CA TYR A 249 -5.26 2.86 -9.30
C TYR A 249 -4.30 2.17 -10.26
N ALA A 250 -3.15 1.69 -9.75
CA ALA A 250 -2.17 0.93 -10.51
C ALA A 250 -2.78 -0.30 -11.20
N TRP A 251 -3.57 -1.09 -10.50
CA TRP A 251 -4.24 -2.26 -11.10
C TRP A 251 -5.21 -1.89 -12.22
N ASN A 252 -5.94 -0.80 -12.07
CA ASN A 252 -6.86 -0.34 -13.10
C ASN A 252 -6.09 0.16 -14.34
N GLU A 253 -5.05 0.96 -14.16
CA GLU A 253 -4.26 1.51 -15.25
C GLU A 253 -3.42 0.44 -15.98
N LEU A 254 -2.79 -0.46 -15.23
CA LEU A 254 -2.01 -1.55 -15.82
C LEU A 254 -2.87 -2.69 -16.37
N GLY A 255 -4.18 -2.70 -16.07
CA GLY A 255 -5.10 -3.77 -16.50
C GLY A 255 -4.70 -5.16 -15.99
N CYS A 256 -3.89 -5.25 -14.96
CA CYS A 256 -3.30 -6.49 -14.46
C CYS A 256 -3.60 -6.76 -12.98
N CYS A 257 -3.37 -8.00 -12.57
CA CYS A 257 -3.51 -8.45 -11.18
C CYS A 257 -2.16 -8.58 -10.46
N TYR A 258 -1.09 -8.03 -11.02
CA TYR A 258 0.22 -8.02 -10.40
C TYR A 258 0.28 -7.00 -9.27
N ASP A 259 1.17 -7.26 -8.32
CA ASP A 259 1.43 -6.35 -7.22
C ASP A 259 2.35 -5.22 -7.73
N PRO A 260 1.89 -3.96 -7.80
CA PRO A 260 2.71 -2.88 -8.33
C PRO A 260 3.91 -2.61 -7.41
N THR A 261 5.03 -2.22 -8.00
CA THR A 261 6.23 -1.88 -7.23
C THR A 261 6.02 -0.62 -6.38
N SER A 262 6.81 -0.46 -5.31
CA SER A 262 6.80 0.78 -4.51
C SER A 262 7.13 2.00 -5.36
N GLY A 263 8.04 1.87 -6.33
CA GLY A 263 8.39 2.91 -7.28
C GLY A 263 7.18 3.36 -8.09
N PHE A 264 6.47 2.42 -8.70
CA PHE A 264 5.25 2.71 -9.46
C PHE A 264 4.21 3.44 -8.60
N ILE A 265 3.94 2.93 -7.40
CA ILE A 265 2.95 3.51 -6.48
C ILE A 265 3.27 4.97 -6.16
N VAL A 266 4.53 5.29 -5.86
CA VAL A 266 4.95 6.65 -5.51
C VAL A 266 4.90 7.59 -6.71
N ILE A 267 5.36 7.14 -7.88
CA ILE A 267 5.28 7.92 -9.13
C ILE A 267 3.83 8.31 -9.43
N MET A 268 2.91 7.35 -9.35
CA MET A 268 1.49 7.62 -9.57
C MET A 268 0.87 8.50 -8.47
N GLN A 269 1.33 8.38 -7.23
CA GLN A 269 0.91 9.26 -6.14
C GLN A 269 1.36 10.71 -6.39
N ILE A 270 2.59 10.92 -6.85
CA ILE A 270 3.11 12.25 -7.20
C ILE A 270 2.28 12.85 -8.33
N TYR A 271 2.03 12.09 -9.40
CA TYR A 271 1.16 12.56 -10.49
C TYR A 271 -0.23 12.95 -9.99
N LYS A 272 -0.85 12.13 -9.15
CA LYS A 272 -2.15 12.42 -8.56
C LYS A 272 -2.16 13.71 -7.75
N LEU A 273 -1.07 14.03 -7.08
CA LEU A 273 -0.94 15.22 -6.23
C LEU A 273 -0.57 16.49 -7.02
N LEU A 274 0.30 16.38 -8.03
CA LEU A 274 0.87 17.52 -8.75
C LEU A 274 0.26 17.72 -10.15
N GLY A 275 -0.33 16.68 -10.76
CA GLY A 275 -0.91 16.72 -12.10
C GLY A 275 0.08 16.60 -13.25
N ASN A 276 1.39 16.69 -12.98
CA ASN A 276 2.47 16.60 -13.97
C ASN A 276 3.79 16.18 -13.32
N PHE A 277 4.84 16.01 -14.16
CA PHE A 277 6.19 15.70 -13.74
C PHE A 277 7.22 16.78 -14.11
N ASP A 278 6.81 18.03 -14.31
CA ASP A 278 7.68 19.10 -14.84
C ASP A 278 8.92 19.35 -13.96
N ASN A 279 8.77 19.22 -12.64
CA ASN A 279 9.86 19.41 -11.68
C ASN A 279 10.30 18.07 -11.06
N VAL A 280 10.11 16.94 -11.75
CA VAL A 280 10.45 15.61 -11.27
C VAL A 280 11.49 14.96 -12.16
N ASP A 281 12.61 14.56 -11.59
CA ASP A 281 13.66 13.82 -12.27
C ASP A 281 13.76 12.40 -11.70
N PHE A 282 14.05 11.45 -12.59
CA PHE A 282 14.02 10.03 -12.29
C PHE A 282 15.41 9.43 -12.45
N TYR A 283 15.84 8.61 -11.50
CA TYR A 283 17.14 7.94 -11.46
C TYR A 283 16.96 6.50 -11.01
N GLY A 284 17.72 5.57 -11.58
CA GLY A 284 17.73 4.18 -11.13
C GLY A 284 16.44 3.39 -11.37
N PHE A 285 15.72 3.67 -12.47
CA PHE A 285 14.52 2.93 -12.85
C PHE A 285 14.71 2.16 -14.16
N LYS A 286 14.07 1.00 -14.29
CA LYS A 286 14.14 0.14 -15.48
C LYS A 286 13.69 0.85 -16.77
N PHE A 287 12.73 1.76 -16.72
CA PHE A 287 12.31 2.51 -17.91
C PHE A 287 13.36 3.52 -18.44
N LEU A 288 14.47 3.69 -17.70
CA LEU A 288 15.65 4.47 -18.11
C LEU A 288 16.79 3.56 -18.61
N GLU A 289 16.64 2.24 -18.54
CA GLU A 289 17.66 1.26 -18.94
C GLU A 289 17.50 0.89 -20.42
N ASP A 290 18.61 0.44 -21.03
CA ASP A 290 18.57 -0.19 -22.33
C ASP A 290 17.93 -1.59 -22.23
N GLU A 291 17.30 -2.08 -23.31
CA GLU A 291 16.45 -3.28 -23.35
C GLU A 291 17.12 -4.59 -22.85
N ASN A 292 18.44 -4.63 -22.74
CA ASN A 292 19.21 -5.83 -22.37
C ASN A 292 19.77 -5.83 -20.94
N THR A 293 19.37 -4.88 -20.07
CA THR A 293 19.90 -4.80 -18.71
C THR A 293 19.21 -5.79 -17.77
N GLU A 294 19.98 -6.63 -17.06
CA GLU A 294 19.44 -7.52 -16.02
C GLU A 294 18.79 -6.68 -14.89
N SER A 295 17.55 -7.00 -14.56
CA SER A 295 16.82 -6.32 -13.48
C SER A 295 17.35 -6.70 -12.11
N LYS A 296 18.36 -5.99 -11.61
CA LYS A 296 18.92 -6.14 -10.26
C LYS A 296 19.10 -4.77 -9.60
N HIS A 297 19.20 -4.75 -8.28
CA HIS A 297 19.56 -3.54 -7.57
C HIS A 297 21.06 -3.22 -7.76
N TYR A 298 21.43 -1.95 -7.82
CA TYR A 298 22.81 -1.49 -8.05
C TYR A 298 23.81 -2.01 -6.99
N PHE A 299 23.34 -2.35 -5.80
CA PHE A 299 24.15 -2.90 -4.71
C PHE A 299 24.14 -4.44 -4.61
N GLN A 300 23.44 -5.13 -5.50
CA GLN A 300 23.37 -6.59 -5.53
C GLN A 300 24.35 -7.18 -6.55
N THR A 301 25.07 -8.22 -6.14
CA THR A 301 26.00 -8.96 -7.02
C THR A 301 25.28 -10.00 -7.89
N GLU A 302 24.15 -10.53 -7.39
CA GLU A 302 23.37 -11.58 -8.06
C GLU A 302 21.90 -11.19 -8.13
N PHE A 303 21.24 -11.55 -9.23
CA PHE A 303 19.79 -11.42 -9.36
C PHE A 303 19.10 -12.45 -8.46
N LYS A 304 18.41 -11.99 -7.44
CA LYS A 304 17.50 -12.82 -6.66
C LYS A 304 16.10 -12.68 -7.24
N ASN A 305 15.63 -13.75 -7.89
CA ASN A 305 14.30 -13.83 -8.50
C ASN A 305 13.17 -13.95 -7.42
N ASP A 306 13.31 -13.25 -6.29
CA ASP A 306 12.39 -13.33 -5.16
C ASP A 306 11.12 -12.46 -5.35
N TYR A 307 10.99 -11.81 -6.51
CA TYR A 307 9.91 -10.86 -6.81
C TYR A 307 8.86 -11.42 -7.77
N ALA A 308 8.49 -12.68 -7.62
CA ALA A 308 7.52 -13.37 -8.49
C ALA A 308 6.12 -12.71 -8.57
N GLY A 309 5.88 -11.63 -7.83
CA GLY A 309 4.61 -10.89 -7.82
C GLY A 309 4.59 -9.61 -8.67
N HIS A 310 5.75 -9.11 -9.14
CA HIS A 310 5.84 -7.88 -9.93
C HIS A 310 6.02 -8.16 -11.42
N ASN A 311 5.51 -7.28 -12.27
CA ASN A 311 5.78 -7.28 -13.70
C ASN A 311 6.55 -6.00 -14.06
N PHE A 312 7.86 -6.04 -13.88
CA PHE A 312 8.75 -4.90 -14.10
C PHE A 312 8.73 -4.37 -15.54
N ASP A 313 8.56 -5.25 -16.53
CA ASP A 313 8.55 -4.86 -17.95
C ASP A 313 7.29 -4.06 -18.27
N ASN A 314 6.14 -4.55 -17.84
CA ASN A 314 4.86 -3.87 -18.04
C ASN A 314 4.79 -2.52 -17.32
N GLU A 315 5.32 -2.46 -16.08
CA GLU A 315 5.42 -1.19 -15.34
C GLU A 315 6.38 -0.21 -16.04
N ALA A 316 7.51 -0.68 -16.54
CA ALA A 316 8.50 0.16 -17.21
C ALA A 316 7.94 0.74 -18.53
N GLU A 317 7.29 -0.08 -19.35
CA GLU A 317 6.65 0.35 -20.59
C GLU A 317 5.55 1.40 -20.32
N PHE A 318 4.67 1.11 -19.37
CA PHE A 318 3.61 2.03 -18.96
C PHE A 318 4.19 3.37 -18.46
N LEU A 319 5.15 3.34 -17.53
CA LEU A 319 5.73 4.55 -16.94
C LEU A 319 6.47 5.39 -17.98
N LYS A 320 7.19 4.79 -18.91
CA LYS A 320 7.89 5.49 -19.99
C LYS A 320 6.92 6.32 -20.82
N ASP A 321 5.84 5.71 -21.27
CA ASP A 321 4.79 6.37 -22.04
C ASP A 321 4.04 7.42 -21.19
N PHE A 322 3.67 7.06 -19.98
CA PHE A 322 2.90 7.93 -19.09
C PHE A 322 3.69 9.19 -18.69
N ILE A 323 4.96 9.06 -18.30
CA ILE A 323 5.82 10.19 -17.93
C ILE A 323 6.04 11.10 -19.12
N SER A 324 6.29 10.53 -20.31
CA SER A 324 6.51 11.32 -21.54
C SER A 324 5.32 12.21 -21.91
N LYS A 325 4.11 11.77 -21.61
CA LYS A 325 2.86 12.51 -21.86
C LYS A 325 2.57 13.61 -20.82
N HIS A 326 3.14 13.50 -19.64
CA HIS A 326 2.82 14.36 -18.51
C HIS A 326 4.02 15.15 -17.95
N LYS A 327 5.15 15.11 -18.65
CA LYS A 327 6.31 15.96 -18.39
C LYS A 327 6.46 16.92 -19.58
N ASN A 328 6.23 18.20 -19.36
CA ASN A 328 6.55 19.21 -20.35
C ASN A 328 8.07 19.22 -20.54
N LEU A 329 8.55 18.91 -21.74
CA LEU A 329 9.94 19.10 -22.06
C LEU A 329 10.26 20.58 -21.87
N PRO A 330 11.35 20.96 -21.18
CA PRO A 330 11.76 22.36 -21.15
C PRO A 330 11.84 22.82 -22.58
N CYS A 331 11.19 23.97 -22.90
CA CYS A 331 11.35 24.63 -24.22
C CYS A 331 12.84 24.78 -24.48
N GLY A 332 13.41 23.85 -25.24
CA GLY A 332 14.79 23.93 -25.64
C GLY A 332 14.97 25.27 -26.34
N ASN A 333 15.89 26.07 -25.83
CA ASN A 333 16.36 27.20 -26.55
C ASN A 333 16.77 26.72 -27.96
N LYS A 334 15.91 27.01 -28.94
CA LYS A 334 16.26 26.89 -30.37
C LYS A 334 17.21 27.99 -30.74
#